data_3cc9224bf7f31e06331f91aaa19555f9
#
_entry.id   3cc9224bf7f31e06331f91aaa19555f9
#
_cell.length_a   1.000
_cell.length_b   1.000
_cell.length_c   1.000
_cell.angle_alpha   90.00
_cell.angle_beta   90.00
_cell.angle_gamma   90.00
#
_symmetry.space_group_name_H-M   'P 1'
#
loop_
_entity.id
_entity.type
_entity.pdbx_description
1 polymer ?
#
loop_
_entity_poly.entity_id
_entity_poly.type
_entity_poly.pdbx_seq_one_letter_code
_entity_poly.pdbx_strand_id
1 'polypeptide(L)'
;DVYKRQILLEVSPSQINVVATDGHRLAWASCKIKTDFTDEKIIIPRKSAIELQKLLNLYPDNVNISFNSNQLRVFSDEFTFISKLIEGSYPDYEKVFPQGTEQKLKANKSSVQTALNRAAVLSNEKYRGVKFILDQDNLKICANNPSKESAEEEVPVDYAGDSFEIGFNISYVQESLSVISNNEVEFVFFGSENSCLVKNIDDESLIHVIMPMRL
;
A
#
# COMPACT_ATOMS: atom_id res chain seq x y z
N ASP A 1 9.66 10.44 13.09
CA ASP A 1 8.22 10.59 12.74
C ASP A 1 7.93 11.66 11.67
N VAL A 2 8.94 12.37 11.17
CA VAL A 2 8.75 13.42 10.15
C VAL A 2 8.36 12.80 8.80
N TYR A 3 8.95 11.68 8.42
CA TYR A 3 8.67 10.97 7.16
C TYR A 3 7.23 10.41 7.06
N LYS A 4 6.55 10.16 8.19
CA LYS A 4 5.14 9.72 8.20
C LYS A 4 4.15 10.76 7.67
N ARG A 5 4.63 11.97 7.40
CA ARG A 5 3.84 13.09 6.87
C ARG A 5 4.34 13.56 5.50
N GLN A 6 5.03 12.68 4.79
CA GLN A 6 5.73 13.00 3.55
C GLN A 6 5.44 11.95 2.49
N ILE A 7 5.49 12.38 1.23
CA ILE A 7 5.44 11.51 0.06
C ILE A 7 6.66 11.81 -0.79
N LEU A 8 7.38 10.76 -1.18
CA LEU A 8 8.48 10.85 -2.13
C LEU A 8 7.91 10.78 -3.54
N LEU A 9 8.32 11.69 -4.39
CA LEU A 9 8.17 11.63 -5.84
C LEU A 9 9.55 11.48 -6.46
N GLU A 10 9.77 10.39 -7.16
CA GLU A 10 10.98 10.16 -7.95
C GLU A 10 10.62 10.29 -9.43
N VAL A 11 11.38 11.08 -10.14
CA VAL A 11 11.19 11.30 -11.59
C VAL A 11 12.46 10.89 -12.31
N SER A 12 12.31 10.10 -13.34
CA SER A 12 13.38 9.71 -14.26
C SER A 12 12.94 9.96 -15.71
N PRO A 13 13.81 9.88 -16.71
CA PRO A 13 13.42 10.08 -18.11
C PRO A 13 12.32 9.17 -18.63
N SER A 14 12.11 8.02 -18.00
CA SER A 14 11.17 6.98 -18.45
C SER A 14 10.07 6.63 -17.46
N GLN A 15 10.12 7.14 -16.23
CA GLN A 15 9.27 6.66 -15.14
C GLN A 15 9.08 7.70 -14.04
N ILE A 16 7.91 7.72 -13.45
CA ILE A 16 7.64 8.40 -12.17
C ILE A 16 7.29 7.34 -11.14
N ASN A 17 7.89 7.43 -9.95
CA ASN A 17 7.52 6.65 -8.77
C ASN A 17 6.99 7.56 -7.68
N VAL A 18 5.98 7.09 -6.98
CA VAL A 18 5.43 7.74 -5.79
C VAL A 18 5.50 6.78 -4.62
N VAL A 19 6.08 7.21 -3.52
CA VAL A 19 6.28 6.37 -2.32
C VAL A 19 5.77 7.06 -1.08
N ALA A 20 5.03 6.33 -0.27
CA ALA A 20 4.59 6.76 1.05
C ALA A 20 4.77 5.63 2.07
N THR A 21 5.24 5.95 3.28
CA THR A 21 5.38 4.99 4.38
C THR A 21 5.11 5.65 5.72
N ASP A 22 4.61 4.84 6.67
CA ASP A 22 4.45 5.24 8.08
C ASP A 22 5.35 4.41 9.02
N GLY A 23 6.25 3.60 8.45
CA GLY A 23 7.17 2.72 9.19
C GLY A 23 6.58 1.36 9.57
N HIS A 24 5.30 1.11 9.27
CA HIS A 24 4.62 -0.17 9.47
C HIS A 24 4.09 -0.75 8.15
N ARG A 25 3.93 0.10 7.18
CA ARG A 25 3.50 -0.24 5.83
C ARG A 25 4.07 0.76 4.83
N LEU A 26 4.08 0.40 3.58
CA LEU A 26 4.53 1.24 2.49
C LEU A 26 3.58 1.07 1.30
N ALA A 27 3.30 2.18 0.61
CA ALA A 27 2.67 2.18 -0.70
C ALA A 27 3.68 2.70 -1.72
N TRP A 28 3.85 1.96 -2.80
CA TRP A 28 4.67 2.33 -3.95
C TRP A 28 3.81 2.26 -5.20
N ALA A 29 3.84 3.31 -5.99
CA ALA A 29 3.16 3.38 -7.28
C ALA A 29 4.12 3.89 -8.34
N SER A 30 3.97 3.37 -9.57
CA SER A 30 4.82 3.69 -10.71
C SER A 30 4.01 3.96 -11.96
N CYS A 31 4.46 4.91 -12.75
CA CYS A 31 3.90 5.22 -14.06
C CYS A 31 5.03 5.40 -15.08
N LYS A 32 4.94 4.71 -16.23
CA LYS A 32 5.86 4.91 -17.34
C LYS A 32 5.49 6.17 -18.10
N ILE A 33 6.45 7.05 -18.26
CA ILE A 33 6.32 8.32 -18.98
C ILE A 33 7.55 8.56 -19.86
N LYS A 34 7.49 9.56 -20.74
CA LYS A 34 8.65 10.16 -21.36
C LYS A 34 8.76 11.59 -20.90
N THR A 35 9.92 11.96 -20.39
CA THR A 35 10.19 13.30 -19.88
C THR A 35 11.64 13.71 -20.15
N ASP A 36 11.88 15.01 -20.19
CA ASP A 36 13.22 15.59 -20.31
C ASP A 36 13.93 15.77 -18.95
N PHE A 37 13.27 15.33 -17.84
CA PHE A 37 13.89 15.34 -16.52
C PHE A 37 15.04 14.32 -16.45
N THR A 38 16.08 14.69 -15.73
CA THR A 38 17.08 13.77 -15.20
C THR A 38 16.52 13.09 -13.95
N ASP A 39 17.29 12.17 -13.35
CA ASP A 39 16.88 11.51 -12.10
C ASP A 39 16.79 12.53 -10.96
N GLU A 40 15.57 12.76 -10.50
CA GLU A 40 15.26 13.75 -9.46
C GLU A 40 14.36 13.13 -8.39
N LYS A 41 14.58 13.56 -7.15
CA LYS A 41 13.76 13.15 -6.00
C LYS A 41 13.27 14.36 -5.25
N ILE A 42 11.97 14.48 -5.08
CA ILE A 42 11.36 15.55 -4.31
C ILE A 42 10.41 15.00 -3.23
N ILE A 43 10.34 15.70 -2.11
CA ILE A 43 9.54 15.31 -0.97
C ILE A 43 8.35 16.28 -0.83
N ILE A 44 7.15 15.72 -0.95
CA ILE A 44 5.89 16.46 -0.94
C ILE A 44 5.25 16.32 0.44
N PRO A 45 4.79 17.41 1.08
CA PRO A 45 4.03 17.32 2.32
C PRO A 45 2.72 16.53 2.12
N ARG A 46 2.36 15.66 3.08
CA ARG A 46 1.13 14.86 3.04
C ARG A 46 -0.12 15.72 2.78
N LYS A 47 -0.21 16.90 3.41
CA LYS A 47 -1.34 17.81 3.21
C LYS A 47 -1.46 18.25 1.75
N SER A 48 -0.34 18.60 1.14
CA SER A 48 -0.28 19.00 -0.27
C SER A 48 -0.68 17.87 -1.21
N ALA A 49 -0.24 16.65 -0.92
CA ALA A 49 -0.62 15.49 -1.73
C ALA A 49 -2.12 15.18 -1.64
N ILE A 50 -2.74 15.32 -0.47
CA ILE A 50 -4.19 15.14 -0.29
C ILE A 50 -4.97 16.21 -1.08
N GLU A 51 -4.54 17.47 -1.04
CA GLU A 51 -5.21 18.53 -1.80
C GLU A 51 -5.00 18.35 -3.31
N LEU A 52 -3.81 17.94 -3.74
CA LEU A 52 -3.55 17.62 -5.15
C LEU A 52 -4.43 16.45 -5.62
N GLN A 53 -4.57 15.40 -4.83
CA GLN A 53 -5.44 14.25 -5.15
C GLN A 53 -6.90 14.69 -5.38
N LYS A 54 -7.41 15.61 -4.55
CA LYS A 54 -8.77 16.14 -4.73
C LYS A 54 -8.90 16.89 -6.06
N LEU A 55 -7.91 17.71 -6.42
CA LEU A 55 -7.92 18.43 -7.69
C LEU A 55 -7.84 17.48 -8.89
N LEU A 56 -6.97 16.47 -8.84
CA LEU A 56 -6.85 15.47 -9.89
C LEU A 56 -8.13 14.61 -10.05
N ASN A 57 -8.88 14.39 -8.98
CA ASN A 57 -10.17 13.71 -9.06
C ASN A 57 -11.28 14.59 -9.67
N LEU A 58 -11.21 15.91 -9.46
CA LEU A 58 -12.16 16.86 -10.05
C LEU A 58 -11.86 17.14 -11.53
N TYR A 59 -10.58 17.12 -11.88
CA TYR A 59 -10.07 17.45 -13.22
C TYR A 59 -9.16 16.28 -13.69
N PRO A 60 -9.76 15.19 -14.22
CA PRO A 60 -9.04 13.95 -14.53
C PRO A 60 -8.21 14.00 -15.82
N ASP A 61 -8.13 15.17 -16.49
CA ASP A 61 -7.36 15.37 -17.69
C ASP A 61 -5.85 15.38 -17.43
N ASN A 62 -5.08 15.43 -18.50
CA ASN A 62 -3.63 15.50 -18.42
C ASN A 62 -3.19 16.78 -17.69
N VAL A 63 -2.22 16.63 -16.80
CA VAL A 63 -1.60 17.75 -16.08
C VAL A 63 -0.14 17.90 -16.47
N ASN A 64 0.35 19.13 -16.38
CA ASN A 64 1.77 19.43 -16.49
C ASN A 64 2.38 19.50 -15.10
N ILE A 65 3.57 18.95 -14.95
CA ILE A 65 4.33 18.95 -13.69
C ILE A 65 5.64 19.70 -13.93
N SER A 66 5.92 20.65 -13.08
CA SER A 66 7.24 21.32 -13.00
C SER A 66 7.64 21.47 -11.54
N PHE A 67 8.92 21.38 -11.26
CA PHE A 67 9.43 21.56 -9.91
C PHE A 67 10.85 22.12 -9.93
N ASN A 68 11.25 22.69 -8.82
CA ASN A 68 12.62 23.06 -8.49
C ASN A 68 12.97 22.57 -7.08
N SER A 69 14.10 22.98 -6.51
CA SER A 69 14.51 22.58 -5.16
C SER A 69 13.50 22.88 -4.05
N ASN A 70 12.61 23.86 -4.23
CA ASN A 70 11.76 24.40 -3.16
C ASN A 70 10.25 24.24 -3.42
N GLN A 71 9.86 24.07 -4.67
CA GLN A 71 8.44 24.09 -5.07
C GLN A 71 8.11 23.02 -6.11
N LEU A 72 6.94 22.43 -5.95
CA LEU A 72 6.22 21.65 -6.95
C LEU A 72 5.08 22.51 -7.51
N ARG A 73 4.93 22.54 -8.83
CA ARG A 73 3.79 23.12 -9.54
C ARG A 73 3.14 22.05 -10.40
N VAL A 74 1.84 21.83 -10.23
CA VAL A 74 1.01 20.97 -11.08
C VAL A 74 -0.10 21.83 -11.68
N PHE A 75 -0.27 21.80 -13.00
CA PHE A 75 -1.21 22.71 -13.66
C PHE A 75 -1.82 22.11 -14.92
N SER A 76 -3.03 22.55 -15.22
CA SER A 76 -3.77 22.32 -16.44
C SER A 76 -4.42 23.65 -16.87
N ASP A 77 -5.34 23.60 -17.82
CA ASP A 77 -6.13 24.78 -18.21
C ASP A 77 -7.14 25.17 -17.10
N GLU A 78 -7.57 24.21 -16.26
CA GLU A 78 -8.58 24.41 -15.23
C GLU A 78 -8.00 24.80 -13.87
N PHE A 79 -6.77 24.43 -13.56
CA PHE A 79 -6.19 24.75 -12.26
C PHE A 79 -4.66 24.90 -12.28
N THR A 80 -4.16 25.62 -11.30
CA THR A 80 -2.74 25.64 -10.94
C THR A 80 -2.61 25.35 -9.43
N PHE A 81 -1.89 24.27 -9.12
CA PHE A 81 -1.54 23.88 -7.76
C PHE A 81 -0.05 24.14 -7.52
N ILE A 82 0.27 24.78 -6.40
CA ILE A 82 1.67 25.04 -6.00
C ILE A 82 1.84 24.56 -4.55
N SER A 83 2.88 23.76 -4.33
CA SER A 83 3.28 23.30 -3.01
C SER A 83 4.73 23.58 -2.75
N LYS A 84 5.05 23.98 -1.52
CA LYS A 84 6.43 23.94 -1.03
C LYS A 84 6.87 22.48 -0.86
N LEU A 85 8.12 22.21 -1.16
CA LEU A 85 8.75 20.91 -0.92
C LEU A 85 9.39 20.86 0.47
N ILE A 86 9.63 19.65 0.95
CA ILE A 86 10.33 19.42 2.21
C ILE A 86 11.80 19.18 1.90
N GLU A 87 12.67 19.94 2.55
CA GLU A 87 14.11 19.73 2.49
C GLU A 87 14.51 18.51 3.33
N GLY A 88 15.46 17.73 2.84
CA GLY A 88 15.99 16.57 3.54
C GLY A 88 16.06 15.31 2.68
N SER A 89 16.33 14.19 3.33
CA SER A 89 16.37 12.86 2.69
C SER A 89 15.17 12.02 3.10
N TYR A 90 14.60 11.32 2.13
CA TYR A 90 13.59 10.30 2.39
C TYR A 90 14.27 9.00 2.86
N PRO A 91 13.64 8.21 3.74
CA PRO A 91 14.17 6.91 4.13
C PRO A 91 14.44 6.00 2.93
N ASP A 92 15.46 5.15 3.05
CA ASP A 92 15.76 4.11 2.05
C ASP A 92 14.65 3.04 2.07
N TYR A 93 13.62 3.30 1.29
CA TYR A 93 12.42 2.49 1.25
C TYR A 93 12.61 1.16 0.51
N GLU A 94 13.62 1.05 -0.34
CA GLU A 94 13.89 -0.17 -1.10
C GLU A 94 14.20 -1.35 -0.18
N LYS A 95 14.80 -1.07 0.98
CA LYS A 95 15.09 -2.07 2.01
C LYS A 95 13.85 -2.63 2.72
N VAL A 96 12.70 -2.00 2.56
CA VAL A 96 11.43 -2.46 3.16
C VAL A 96 10.81 -3.59 2.34
N PHE A 97 11.17 -3.68 1.06
CA PHE A 97 10.70 -4.78 0.21
C PHE A 97 11.31 -6.10 0.68
N PRO A 98 10.47 -7.11 0.96
CA PRO A 98 10.95 -8.40 1.44
C PRO A 98 11.76 -9.13 0.37
N GLN A 99 12.68 -9.97 0.81
CA GLN A 99 13.48 -10.83 -0.04
C GLN A 99 13.32 -12.29 0.40
N GLY A 100 13.43 -13.22 -0.52
CA GLY A 100 13.34 -14.64 -0.23
C GLY A 100 12.45 -15.40 -1.20
N THR A 101 12.02 -16.58 -0.79
CA THR A 101 11.12 -17.42 -1.60
C THR A 101 9.69 -16.87 -1.51
N GLU A 102 9.12 -16.55 -2.66
CA GLU A 102 7.75 -16.05 -2.78
C GLU A 102 6.73 -17.18 -2.64
N GLN A 103 5.74 -16.96 -1.83
CA GLN A 103 4.53 -17.79 -1.74
C GLN A 103 3.33 -16.90 -2.12
N LYS A 104 2.73 -17.19 -3.28
CA LYS A 104 1.68 -16.34 -3.87
C LYS A 104 0.32 -16.90 -3.54
N LEU A 105 -0.54 -16.04 -3.05
CA LEU A 105 -1.96 -16.29 -2.82
C LEU A 105 -2.77 -15.35 -3.71
N LYS A 106 -3.63 -15.90 -4.56
CA LYS A 106 -4.57 -15.15 -5.36
C LYS A 106 -5.98 -15.33 -4.80
N ALA A 107 -6.70 -14.24 -4.67
CA ALA A 107 -8.02 -14.25 -4.09
C ALA A 107 -8.97 -13.27 -4.76
N ASN A 108 -10.27 -13.54 -4.68
CA ASN A 108 -11.28 -12.56 -5.01
C ASN A 108 -11.26 -11.45 -3.95
N LYS A 109 -11.00 -10.21 -4.40
CA LYS A 109 -10.87 -9.04 -3.53
C LYS A 109 -12.08 -8.82 -2.63
N SER A 110 -13.30 -8.90 -3.20
CA SER A 110 -14.53 -8.64 -2.44
C SER A 110 -14.78 -9.69 -1.36
N SER A 111 -14.39 -10.94 -1.60
CA SER A 111 -14.50 -12.02 -0.61
C SER A 111 -13.57 -11.76 0.57
N VAL A 112 -12.31 -11.41 0.30
CA VAL A 112 -11.34 -11.06 1.35
C VAL A 112 -11.78 -9.80 2.11
N GLN A 113 -12.23 -8.75 1.42
CA GLN A 113 -12.73 -7.54 2.08
C GLN A 113 -13.93 -7.82 2.99
N THR A 114 -14.86 -8.66 2.55
CA THR A 114 -16.04 -9.03 3.33
C THR A 114 -15.64 -9.79 4.60
N ALA A 115 -14.76 -10.77 4.47
CA ALA A 115 -14.25 -11.55 5.61
C ALA A 115 -13.48 -10.64 6.61
N LEU A 116 -12.61 -9.75 6.10
CA LEU A 116 -11.92 -8.77 6.93
C LEU A 116 -12.89 -7.82 7.64
N ASN A 117 -13.94 -7.35 6.97
CA ASN A 117 -14.93 -6.45 7.58
C ASN A 117 -15.67 -7.14 8.74
N ARG A 118 -16.01 -8.42 8.60
CA ARG A 118 -16.64 -9.21 9.67
C ARG A 118 -15.66 -9.45 10.82
N ALA A 119 -14.44 -9.89 10.53
CA ALA A 119 -13.40 -10.10 11.54
C ALA A 119 -13.05 -8.80 12.30
N ALA A 120 -13.09 -7.65 11.62
CA ALA A 120 -12.77 -6.35 12.22
C ALA A 120 -13.69 -5.98 13.39
N VAL A 121 -14.95 -6.46 13.39
CA VAL A 121 -15.93 -6.19 14.46
C VAL A 121 -15.44 -6.73 15.80
N LEU A 122 -14.78 -7.90 15.80
CA LEU A 122 -14.26 -8.55 17.00
C LEU A 122 -12.75 -8.42 17.16
N SER A 123 -12.09 -7.59 16.35
CA SER A 123 -10.67 -7.29 16.54
C SER A 123 -10.45 -6.36 17.73
N ASN A 124 -9.28 -6.47 18.36
CA ASN A 124 -8.88 -5.55 19.42
C ASN A 124 -8.89 -4.10 18.92
N GLU A 125 -9.63 -3.20 19.57
CA GLU A 125 -9.81 -1.80 19.14
C GLU A 125 -8.48 -1.02 19.07
N LYS A 126 -7.53 -1.32 19.96
CA LYS A 126 -6.26 -0.61 20.06
C LYS A 126 -5.22 -1.11 19.06
N TYR A 127 -5.10 -2.42 18.92
CA TYR A 127 -4.03 -3.03 18.12
C TYR A 127 -4.51 -3.46 16.74
N ARG A 128 -5.83 -3.65 16.56
CA ARG A 128 -6.44 -4.02 15.27
C ARG A 128 -5.81 -5.27 14.66
N GLY A 129 -5.38 -6.22 15.52
CA GLY A 129 -4.71 -7.44 15.09
C GLY A 129 -5.65 -8.43 14.43
N VAL A 130 -5.21 -9.04 13.36
CA VAL A 130 -5.84 -10.16 12.67
C VAL A 130 -4.78 -11.18 12.30
N LYS A 131 -5.10 -12.47 12.48
CA LYS A 131 -4.25 -13.58 12.10
C LYS A 131 -4.76 -14.17 10.78
N PHE A 132 -3.86 -14.32 9.84
CA PHE A 132 -4.05 -15.10 8.62
C PHE A 132 -3.43 -16.48 8.84
N ILE A 133 -4.20 -17.51 8.58
CA ILE A 133 -3.75 -18.90 8.54
C ILE A 133 -3.90 -19.35 7.09
N LEU A 134 -2.78 -19.66 6.46
CA LEU A 134 -2.72 -20.08 5.08
C LEU A 134 -2.61 -21.60 5.03
N ASP A 135 -3.50 -22.21 4.29
CA ASP A 135 -3.48 -23.63 3.94
C ASP A 135 -3.76 -23.76 2.45
N GLN A 136 -3.55 -24.97 1.91
CA GLN A 136 -3.84 -25.21 0.50
C GLN A 136 -5.28 -24.82 0.17
N ASP A 137 -5.41 -23.94 -0.83
CA ASP A 137 -6.68 -23.40 -1.36
C ASP A 137 -7.59 -22.71 -0.33
N ASN A 138 -7.08 -22.39 0.86
CA ASN A 138 -7.86 -21.76 1.92
C ASN A 138 -7.08 -20.69 2.68
N LEU A 139 -7.73 -19.55 2.90
CA LEU A 139 -7.28 -18.50 3.81
C LEU A 139 -8.26 -18.39 4.97
N LYS A 140 -7.82 -18.73 6.18
CA LYS A 140 -8.59 -18.50 7.39
C LYS A 140 -8.15 -17.19 8.04
N ILE A 141 -9.10 -16.33 8.35
CA ILE A 141 -8.90 -15.01 8.97
C ILE A 141 -9.48 -15.06 10.37
N CYS A 142 -8.63 -14.89 11.39
CA CYS A 142 -9.02 -14.96 12.79
C CYS A 142 -8.77 -13.63 13.49
N ALA A 143 -9.74 -13.14 14.24
CA ALA A 143 -9.60 -11.98 15.12
C ALA A 143 -10.12 -12.32 16.53
N ASN A 144 -9.55 -11.69 17.53
CA ASN A 144 -10.00 -11.78 18.91
C ASN A 144 -9.88 -10.43 19.62
N ASN A 145 -10.66 -10.30 20.70
CA ASN A 145 -10.62 -9.12 21.55
C ASN A 145 -10.32 -9.50 23.03
N PRO A 146 -10.02 -8.51 23.89
CA PRO A 146 -9.76 -8.76 25.31
C PRO A 146 -10.93 -9.41 26.09
N SER A 147 -12.15 -9.28 25.58
CA SER A 147 -13.35 -9.92 26.15
C SER A 147 -13.45 -11.40 25.83
N LYS A 148 -12.44 -11.99 25.14
CA LYS A 148 -12.39 -13.38 24.66
C LYS A 148 -13.46 -13.72 23.61
N GLU A 149 -13.99 -12.72 22.94
CA GLU A 149 -14.80 -12.93 21.75
C GLU A 149 -13.86 -13.15 20.55
N SER A 150 -14.25 -14.03 19.65
CA SER A 150 -13.45 -14.38 18.46
C SER A 150 -14.32 -14.43 17.21
N ALA A 151 -13.72 -14.05 16.09
CA ALA A 151 -14.27 -14.25 14.77
C ALA A 151 -13.32 -15.11 13.95
N GLU A 152 -13.88 -16.03 13.19
CA GLU A 152 -13.17 -16.84 12.22
C GLU A 152 -13.94 -16.80 10.90
N GLU A 153 -13.25 -16.46 9.83
CA GLU A 153 -13.77 -16.40 8.48
C GLU A 153 -12.88 -17.23 7.56
N GLU A 154 -13.48 -17.99 6.66
CA GLU A 154 -12.75 -18.77 5.66
C GLU A 154 -13.04 -18.23 4.28
N VAL A 155 -11.97 -18.06 3.49
CA VAL A 155 -12.03 -17.56 2.12
C VAL A 155 -11.34 -18.55 1.21
N PRO A 156 -12.03 -19.12 0.22
CA PRO A 156 -11.40 -19.90 -0.83
C PRO A 156 -10.42 -19.03 -1.63
N VAL A 157 -9.21 -19.54 -1.85
CA VAL A 157 -8.11 -18.83 -2.54
C VAL A 157 -7.37 -19.79 -3.44
N ASP A 158 -6.59 -19.26 -4.37
CA ASP A 158 -5.60 -20.03 -5.13
C ASP A 158 -4.26 -19.91 -4.40
N TYR A 159 -3.92 -20.93 -3.62
CA TYR A 159 -2.70 -21.00 -2.84
C TYR A 159 -2.19 -22.45 -2.76
N ALA A 160 -0.93 -22.65 -3.13
CA ALA A 160 -0.27 -23.96 -3.12
C ALA A 160 1.06 -23.95 -2.35
N GLY A 161 1.29 -22.94 -1.52
CA GLY A 161 2.49 -22.84 -0.68
C GLY A 161 2.38 -23.65 0.61
N ASP A 162 3.40 -23.49 1.45
CA ASP A 162 3.42 -24.10 2.79
C ASP A 162 2.38 -23.49 3.70
N SER A 163 1.83 -24.32 4.61
CA SER A 163 0.92 -23.82 5.65
C SER A 163 1.70 -23.01 6.70
N PHE A 164 1.24 -21.80 7.01
CA PHE A 164 1.80 -20.97 8.09
C PHE A 164 0.80 -19.95 8.60
N GLU A 165 1.14 -19.32 9.72
CA GLU A 165 0.36 -18.24 10.33
C GLU A 165 1.14 -16.93 10.28
N ILE A 166 0.42 -15.83 10.04
CA ILE A 166 1.00 -14.48 10.04
C ILE A 166 -0.02 -13.47 10.59
N GLY A 167 0.44 -12.55 11.43
CA GLY A 167 -0.40 -11.49 12.00
C GLY A 167 -0.25 -10.17 11.25
N PHE A 168 -1.36 -9.43 11.11
CA PHE A 168 -1.37 -8.09 10.51
C PHE A 168 -2.27 -7.14 11.30
N ASN A 169 -2.04 -5.85 11.10
CA ASN A 169 -3.05 -4.85 11.41
C ASN A 169 -4.14 -4.89 10.32
N ILE A 170 -5.36 -5.22 10.73
CA ILE A 170 -6.48 -5.41 9.80
C ILE A 170 -6.77 -4.16 8.97
N SER A 171 -6.62 -2.97 9.55
CA SER A 171 -6.86 -1.71 8.84
C SER A 171 -5.85 -1.50 7.69
N TYR A 172 -4.60 -1.93 7.88
CA TYR A 172 -3.59 -1.81 6.82
C TYR A 172 -3.92 -2.70 5.62
N VAL A 173 -4.39 -3.91 5.88
CA VAL A 173 -4.85 -4.82 4.81
C VAL A 173 -6.09 -4.26 4.12
N GLN A 174 -7.10 -3.81 4.87
CA GLN A 174 -8.32 -3.22 4.31
C GLN A 174 -8.02 -1.99 3.43
N GLU A 175 -7.14 -1.09 3.90
CA GLU A 175 -6.77 0.11 3.15
C GLU A 175 -5.99 -0.24 1.87
N SER A 176 -5.09 -1.22 1.90
CA SER A 176 -4.40 -1.67 0.69
C SER A 176 -5.37 -2.25 -0.34
N LEU A 177 -6.34 -3.07 0.09
CA LEU A 177 -7.36 -3.62 -0.79
C LEU A 177 -8.30 -2.56 -1.37
N SER A 178 -8.53 -1.47 -0.66
CA SER A 178 -9.45 -0.40 -1.10
C SER A 178 -9.00 0.31 -2.38
N VAL A 179 -7.71 0.32 -2.67
CA VAL A 179 -7.11 0.98 -3.83
C VAL A 179 -6.72 0.02 -4.96
N ILE A 180 -6.80 -1.29 -4.73
CA ILE A 180 -6.68 -2.30 -5.79
C ILE A 180 -7.87 -2.16 -6.74
N SER A 181 -7.61 -1.99 -8.03
CA SER A 181 -8.66 -1.76 -9.04
C SER A 181 -9.31 -3.05 -9.53
N ASN A 182 -8.56 -4.15 -9.56
CA ASN A 182 -9.00 -5.43 -10.09
C ASN A 182 -9.95 -6.17 -9.13
N ASN A 183 -10.75 -7.10 -9.67
CA ASN A 183 -11.60 -7.99 -8.88
C ASN A 183 -10.81 -9.06 -8.14
N GLU A 184 -9.58 -9.31 -8.55
CA GLU A 184 -8.65 -10.25 -7.94
C GLU A 184 -7.45 -9.51 -7.38
N VAL A 185 -6.90 -10.02 -6.29
CA VAL A 185 -5.74 -9.50 -5.59
C VAL A 185 -4.71 -10.61 -5.41
N GLU A 186 -3.45 -10.25 -5.51
CA GLU A 186 -2.33 -11.11 -5.17
C GLU A 186 -1.69 -10.66 -3.86
N PHE A 187 -1.58 -11.60 -2.91
CA PHE A 187 -0.75 -11.48 -1.73
C PHE A 187 0.53 -12.29 -1.97
N VAL A 188 1.69 -11.70 -1.73
CA VAL A 188 2.97 -12.39 -1.83
C VAL A 188 3.61 -12.42 -0.46
N PHE A 189 3.78 -13.62 0.07
CA PHE A 189 4.37 -13.86 1.38
C PHE A 189 5.82 -14.36 1.24
N PHE A 190 6.64 -14.06 2.23
CA PHE A 190 8.05 -14.45 2.31
C PHE A 190 8.33 -15.15 3.64
N GLY A 191 7.33 -15.89 4.16
CA GLY A 191 7.33 -16.53 5.46
C GLY A 191 6.59 -15.70 6.52
N SER A 192 6.47 -16.26 7.72
CA SER A 192 5.62 -15.72 8.80
C SER A 192 6.14 -14.45 9.47
N GLU A 193 7.42 -14.12 9.29
CA GLU A 193 8.05 -12.96 9.97
C GLU A 193 8.44 -11.83 9.02
N ASN A 194 8.23 -12.01 7.72
CA ASN A 194 8.57 -11.01 6.71
C ASN A 194 7.34 -10.22 6.27
N SER A 195 7.58 -9.04 5.71
CA SER A 195 6.52 -8.22 5.13
C SER A 195 5.79 -8.98 4.01
N CYS A 196 4.51 -8.68 3.85
CA CYS A 196 3.69 -9.18 2.77
C CYS A 196 3.52 -8.09 1.70
N LEU A 197 3.55 -8.48 0.43
CA LEU A 197 3.15 -7.59 -0.66
C LEU A 197 1.68 -7.82 -1.00
N VAL A 198 0.97 -6.73 -1.28
CA VAL A 198 -0.42 -6.75 -1.78
C VAL A 198 -0.45 -5.94 -3.05
N LYS A 199 -0.86 -6.55 -4.16
CA LYS A 199 -0.85 -5.93 -5.49
C LYS A 199 -1.96 -6.46 -6.39
N ASN A 200 -2.18 -5.80 -7.53
CA ASN A 200 -2.97 -6.36 -8.62
C ASN A 200 -2.26 -7.60 -9.20
N ILE A 201 -3.04 -8.55 -9.70
CA ILE A 201 -2.49 -9.68 -10.46
C ILE A 201 -1.87 -9.15 -11.77
N ASP A 202 -0.66 -9.62 -12.08
CA ASP A 202 0.08 -9.27 -13.31
C ASP A 202 0.34 -7.77 -13.53
N ASP A 203 0.19 -6.95 -12.47
CA ASP A 203 0.44 -5.51 -12.51
C ASP A 203 1.31 -5.09 -11.32
N GLU A 204 2.49 -4.62 -11.63
CA GLU A 204 3.46 -4.14 -10.66
C GLU A 204 3.48 -2.60 -10.54
N SER A 205 2.52 -1.92 -11.14
CA SER A 205 2.44 -0.45 -11.07
C SER A 205 2.00 0.08 -9.70
N LEU A 206 1.39 -0.77 -8.87
CA LEU A 206 0.97 -0.46 -7.51
C LEU A 206 1.28 -1.63 -6.57
N ILE A 207 2.13 -1.38 -5.57
CA ILE A 207 2.52 -2.38 -4.58
C ILE A 207 2.34 -1.78 -3.18
N HIS A 208 1.65 -2.51 -2.32
CA HIS A 208 1.61 -2.26 -0.89
C HIS A 208 2.49 -3.26 -0.16
N VAL A 209 3.34 -2.77 0.74
CA VAL A 209 4.11 -3.60 1.67
C VAL A 209 3.50 -3.46 3.04
N ILE A 210 3.14 -4.57 3.69
CA ILE A 210 2.54 -4.59 5.01
C ILE A 210 3.45 -5.40 5.94
N MET A 211 3.94 -4.75 6.99
CA MET A 211 4.77 -5.45 7.99
C MET A 211 3.90 -6.34 8.87
N PRO A 212 4.36 -7.55 9.20
CA PRO A 212 3.66 -8.41 10.13
C PRO A 212 3.69 -7.82 11.55
N MET A 213 2.74 -8.25 12.36
CA MET A 213 2.70 -7.94 13.78
C MET A 213 2.62 -9.23 14.60
N ARG A 214 3.23 -9.22 15.76
CA ARG A 214 3.07 -10.32 16.74
C ARG A 214 1.73 -10.19 17.43
N LEU A 215 0.97 -11.27 17.45
CA LEU A 215 -0.35 -11.39 18.06
C LEU A 215 -0.29 -12.27 19.30
#